data_0f2f32ea879cbf6e6797e000d38bec9f
#
_entry.id   0f2f32ea879cbf6e6797e000d38bec9f
#
_cell.length_a   1.000
_cell.length_b   1.000
_cell.length_c   1.000
_cell.angle_alpha   90.00
_cell.angle_beta   90.00
_cell.angle_gamma   90.00
#
_symmetry.space_group_name_H-M   'P 1'
#
loop_
_entity.id
_entity.type
_entity.pdbx_description
1 polymer ?
#
loop_
_entity_poly.entity_id
_entity_poly.type
_entity_poly.pdbx_seq_one_letter_code
_entity_poly.pdbx_strand_id
1 'polypeptide(L)'
;MINETHPGFLPLVHVKTKEEMVKVIHNWLSSEEAVQEYCPNMRNPFCLRHRMDFRTDVGTLLNLGIQASSQLYCTPRKTSLEYGFYSDIQVDYPSWTFSHNVIKTYAENTELPCGTVYPYIPIEVVAEELLKAVRTL
;
A
#
# COMPACT_ATOMS: atom_id res chain seq x y z
N MET A 1 -20.00 10.16 3.47
CA MET A 1 -19.35 10.79 2.31
C MET A 1 -17.85 10.73 2.49
N ILE A 2 -17.12 10.27 1.46
CA ILE A 2 -15.66 10.24 1.50
C ILE A 2 -15.10 11.62 1.21
N ASN A 3 -14.18 12.07 2.07
CA ASN A 3 -13.44 13.30 1.83
C ASN A 3 -12.21 12.99 0.98
N GLU A 4 -12.29 13.27 -0.32
CA GLU A 4 -11.21 12.97 -1.26
C GLU A 4 -10.01 13.92 -1.13
N THR A 5 -10.06 14.87 -0.20
CA THR A 5 -8.93 15.75 0.09
C THR A 5 -8.12 15.29 1.30
N HIS A 6 -8.55 14.21 2.00
CA HIS A 6 -7.79 13.71 3.14
C HIS A 6 -6.47 13.07 2.68
N PRO A 7 -5.44 13.03 3.55
CA PRO A 7 -4.11 12.57 3.14
C PRO A 7 -4.03 11.12 2.60
N GLY A 8 -5.02 10.28 2.97
CA GLY A 8 -5.06 8.89 2.52
C GLY A 8 -5.65 8.71 1.12
N PHE A 9 -6.30 9.72 0.54
CA PHE A 9 -6.90 9.58 -0.80
C PHE A 9 -5.90 9.88 -1.91
N LEU A 10 -5.79 8.98 -2.90
CA LEU A 10 -4.93 9.14 -4.06
C LEU A 10 -5.74 9.06 -5.36
N PRO A 11 -5.52 9.99 -6.31
CA PRO A 11 -6.23 10.00 -7.59
C PRO A 11 -5.61 9.03 -8.61
N LEU A 12 -5.73 7.73 -8.37
CA LEU A 12 -5.06 6.70 -9.14
C LEU A 12 -5.59 6.51 -10.57
N VAL A 13 -6.77 7.04 -10.90
CA VAL A 13 -7.34 6.92 -12.25
C VAL A 13 -6.45 7.51 -13.34
N HIS A 14 -5.54 8.42 -12.99
CA HIS A 14 -4.61 9.03 -13.93
C HIS A 14 -3.35 8.20 -14.17
N VAL A 15 -3.12 7.15 -13.36
CA VAL A 15 -1.97 6.28 -13.49
C VAL A 15 -2.23 5.25 -14.58
N LYS A 16 -1.35 5.18 -15.58
CA LYS A 16 -1.56 4.36 -16.78
C LYS A 16 -0.65 3.15 -16.89
N THR A 17 0.51 3.17 -16.22
CA THR A 17 1.50 2.11 -16.35
C THR A 17 1.92 1.58 -14.98
N LYS A 18 2.49 0.36 -14.98
CA LYS A 18 3.05 -0.24 -13.77
C LYS A 18 4.17 0.62 -13.21
N GLU A 19 5.03 1.16 -14.07
CA GLU A 19 6.15 2.01 -13.66
C GLU A 19 5.68 3.28 -12.96
N GLU A 20 4.61 3.90 -13.47
CA GLU A 20 4.00 5.05 -12.82
C GLU A 20 3.40 4.66 -11.46
N MET A 21 2.78 3.49 -11.37
CA MET A 21 2.19 3.01 -10.12
C MET A 21 3.27 2.69 -9.08
N VAL A 22 4.41 2.16 -9.50
CA VAL A 22 5.56 1.95 -8.62
C VAL A 22 6.01 3.27 -8.01
N LYS A 23 6.08 4.34 -8.82
CA LYS A 23 6.42 5.68 -8.32
C LYS A 23 5.39 6.19 -7.31
N VAL A 24 4.11 5.92 -7.55
CA VAL A 24 3.05 6.30 -6.61
C VAL A 24 3.28 5.63 -5.26
N ILE A 25 3.63 4.35 -5.25
CA ILE A 25 3.90 3.62 -4.00
C ILE A 25 5.13 4.19 -3.30
N HIS A 26 6.21 4.45 -4.03
CA HIS A 26 7.41 5.06 -3.44
C HIS A 26 7.11 6.45 -2.87
N ASN A 27 6.33 7.26 -3.58
CA ASN A 27 5.90 8.56 -3.07
C ASN A 27 5.07 8.42 -1.79
N TRP A 28 4.16 7.45 -1.76
CA TRP A 28 3.36 7.17 -0.57
C TRP A 28 4.25 6.83 0.62
N LEU A 29 5.23 5.96 0.42
CA LEU A 29 6.14 5.52 1.49
C LEU A 29 7.09 6.61 1.97
N SER A 30 7.35 7.63 1.14
CA SER A 30 8.22 8.75 1.48
C SER A 30 7.47 10.01 1.92
N SER A 31 6.13 10.01 1.85
CA SER A 31 5.31 11.18 2.17
C SER A 31 5.08 11.32 3.67
N GLU A 32 5.46 12.46 4.23
CA GLU A 32 5.12 12.79 5.62
C GLU A 32 3.60 12.93 5.79
N GLU A 33 2.90 13.40 4.77
CA GLU A 33 1.45 13.57 4.81
C GLU A 33 0.71 12.24 4.90
N ALA A 34 1.29 11.16 4.38
CA ALA A 34 0.72 9.84 4.47
C ALA A 34 0.86 9.23 5.87
N VAL A 35 1.79 9.73 6.67
CA VAL A 35 2.08 9.18 7.99
C VAL A 35 0.99 9.60 8.96
N GLN A 36 0.38 8.61 9.60
CA GLN A 36 -0.62 8.81 10.65
C GLN A 36 0.03 8.93 12.02
N GLU A 37 1.05 8.12 12.27
CA GLU A 37 1.75 8.10 13.55
C GLU A 37 3.24 7.85 13.32
N TYR A 38 4.07 8.72 13.89
CA TYR A 38 5.52 8.63 13.75
C TYR A 38 6.19 9.03 15.06
N CYS A 39 6.98 8.12 15.63
CA CYS A 39 7.65 8.32 16.92
C CYS A 39 9.17 8.20 16.74
N PRO A 40 9.83 9.23 16.19
CA PRO A 40 11.26 9.17 15.85
C PRO A 40 12.19 9.08 17.06
N ASN A 41 11.74 9.54 18.23
CA ASN A 41 12.55 9.56 19.45
C ASN A 41 12.43 8.28 20.28
N MET A 42 11.62 7.33 19.85
CA MET A 42 11.48 6.07 20.54
C MET A 42 12.59 5.10 20.15
N ARG A 43 12.91 4.17 21.08
CA ARG A 43 13.93 3.15 20.87
C ARG A 43 13.66 2.32 19.60
N ASN A 44 12.38 2.02 19.34
CA ASN A 44 11.93 1.36 18.12
C ASN A 44 10.96 2.30 17.42
N PRO A 45 11.46 3.13 16.49
CA PRO A 45 10.61 4.09 15.79
C PRO A 45 9.43 3.43 15.10
N PHE A 46 8.27 4.01 15.31
CA PHE A 46 7.02 3.51 14.79
C PHE A 46 6.48 4.49 13.75
N CYS A 47 6.13 3.99 12.59
CA CYS A 47 5.66 4.82 11.49
C CYS A 47 4.49 4.10 10.82
N LEU A 48 3.27 4.53 11.15
CA LEU A 48 2.06 4.03 10.51
C LEU A 48 1.52 5.05 9.53
N ARG A 49 1.11 4.57 8.39
CA ARG A 49 0.50 5.40 7.35
C ARG A 49 -1.01 5.22 7.36
N HIS A 50 -1.72 6.23 6.89
CA HIS A 50 -3.17 6.13 6.67
C HIS A 50 -3.47 4.97 5.72
N ARG A 51 -4.70 4.46 5.74
CA ARG A 51 -5.14 3.57 4.67
C ARG A 51 -5.17 4.38 3.38
N MET A 52 -4.75 3.76 2.29
CA MET A 52 -4.79 4.38 0.97
C MET A 52 -6.19 4.15 0.39
N ASP A 53 -6.91 5.23 0.11
CA ASP A 53 -8.21 5.20 -0.56
C ASP A 53 -8.07 5.68 -2.00
N PHE A 54 -8.78 5.05 -2.92
CA PHE A 54 -8.78 5.47 -4.31
C PHE A 54 -10.08 5.04 -5.01
N ARG A 55 -10.41 5.72 -6.12
CA ARG A 55 -11.53 5.33 -6.97
C ARG A 55 -11.02 4.64 -8.23
N THR A 56 -11.82 3.67 -8.69
CA THR A 56 -11.56 3.00 -9.96
C THR A 56 -12.14 3.80 -11.13
N ASP A 57 -11.87 3.36 -12.35
CA ASP A 57 -12.38 3.99 -13.57
C ASP A 57 -13.91 4.08 -13.61
N VAL A 58 -14.60 3.16 -12.94
CA VAL A 58 -16.07 3.18 -12.87
C VAL A 58 -16.59 3.79 -11.57
N GLY A 59 -15.70 4.39 -10.78
CA GLY A 59 -16.10 5.14 -9.57
C GLY A 59 -16.20 4.31 -8.29
N THR A 60 -15.85 3.04 -8.32
CA THR A 60 -15.84 2.20 -7.10
C THR A 60 -14.75 2.69 -6.16
N LEU A 61 -15.09 2.87 -4.88
CA LEU A 61 -14.11 3.25 -3.86
C LEU A 61 -13.46 1.98 -3.28
N LEU A 62 -12.14 1.91 -3.37
CA LEU A 62 -11.34 0.81 -2.83
C LEU A 62 -10.29 1.35 -1.86
N ASN A 63 -9.80 0.47 -1.00
CA ASN A 63 -8.73 0.84 -0.06
C ASN A 63 -7.89 -0.36 0.36
N LEU A 64 -6.70 -0.06 0.87
CA LEU A 64 -5.79 -1.02 1.47
C LEU A 64 -4.80 -0.28 2.36
N GLY A 65 -4.14 -1.02 3.26
CA GLY A 65 -3.00 -0.49 3.99
C GLY A 65 -1.72 -0.80 3.22
N ILE A 66 -0.87 0.20 3.01
CA ILE A 66 0.48 0.04 2.45
C ILE A 66 1.44 0.58 3.50
N GLN A 67 2.20 -0.31 4.13
CA GLN A 67 2.98 -0.02 5.32
C GLN A 67 4.41 -0.53 5.21
N ALA A 68 5.34 0.19 5.81
CA ALA A 68 6.73 -0.22 5.93
C ALA A 68 7.38 0.53 7.09
N SER A 69 8.06 -0.18 7.97
CA SER A 69 8.82 0.39 9.09
C SER A 69 9.65 -0.70 9.77
N SER A 70 10.42 -0.32 10.79
CA SER A 70 11.19 -1.29 11.57
C SER A 70 10.31 -2.31 12.31
N GLN A 71 9.03 -2.03 12.46
CA GLN A 71 8.07 -2.90 13.17
C GLN A 71 7.22 -3.76 12.24
N LEU A 72 7.41 -3.63 10.93
CA LEU A 72 6.55 -4.26 9.93
C LEU A 72 7.34 -5.20 9.01
N TYR A 73 6.63 -6.02 8.25
CA TYR A 73 7.22 -7.04 7.37
C TYR A 73 7.57 -6.44 6.01
N CYS A 74 8.74 -5.82 5.95
CA CYS A 74 9.27 -5.14 4.76
C CYS A 74 10.77 -5.30 4.65
N THR A 75 11.35 -4.95 3.51
CA THR A 75 12.79 -5.02 3.26
C THR A 75 13.30 -3.67 2.74
N PRO A 76 14.28 -3.04 3.38
CA PRO A 76 14.86 -3.43 4.67
C PRO A 76 13.88 -3.18 5.82
N ARG A 77 14.02 -3.92 6.91
CA ARG A 77 13.12 -3.79 8.07
C ARG A 77 13.62 -2.66 8.98
N LYS A 78 13.51 -1.45 8.45
CA LYS A 78 13.94 -0.20 9.10
C LYS A 78 12.91 0.86 8.80
N THR A 79 12.82 1.88 9.66
CA THR A 79 11.93 3.02 9.44
C THR A 79 12.65 4.10 8.65
N SER A 80 12.11 4.50 7.50
CA SER A 80 12.67 5.55 6.65
C SER A 80 11.56 6.20 5.81
N LEU A 81 11.71 7.49 5.56
CA LEU A 81 10.89 8.24 4.60
C LEU A 81 11.69 8.57 3.34
N GLU A 82 12.83 7.89 3.13
CA GLU A 82 13.63 8.08 1.92
C GLU A 82 12.92 7.44 0.72
N TYR A 83 12.81 8.18 -0.37
CA TYR A 83 12.22 7.68 -1.61
C TYR A 83 13.04 6.49 -2.14
N GLY A 84 12.34 5.41 -2.49
CA GLY A 84 12.99 4.22 -3.03
C GLY A 84 13.68 3.34 -2.00
N PHE A 85 13.47 3.60 -0.71
CA PHE A 85 14.16 2.87 0.38
C PHE A 85 13.76 1.40 0.44
N TYR A 86 12.49 1.07 0.20
CA TYR A 86 11.97 -0.29 0.36
C TYR A 86 11.88 -1.04 -0.96
N SER A 87 12.21 -2.33 -0.96
CA SER A 87 12.02 -3.21 -2.12
C SER A 87 10.74 -4.02 -2.02
N ASP A 88 10.37 -4.46 -0.82
CA ASP A 88 9.08 -5.08 -0.54
C ASP A 88 8.47 -4.47 0.72
N ILE A 89 7.18 -4.66 0.87
CA ILE A 89 6.38 -3.93 1.86
C ILE A 89 5.32 -4.84 2.46
N GLN A 90 4.61 -4.31 3.46
CA GLN A 90 3.46 -4.97 4.05
C GLN A 90 2.19 -4.36 3.50
N VAL A 91 1.27 -5.19 2.99
CA VAL A 91 -0.06 -4.77 2.59
C VAL A 91 -1.07 -5.33 3.58
N ASP A 92 -1.97 -4.46 4.08
CA ASP A 92 -2.96 -4.81 5.08
C ASP A 92 -4.37 -4.77 4.49
N TYR A 93 -5.08 -5.88 4.58
CA TYR A 93 -6.53 -5.96 4.41
C TYR A 93 -7.06 -5.20 3.19
N PRO A 94 -6.67 -5.58 1.95
CA PRO A 94 -7.22 -4.93 0.77
C PRO A 94 -8.74 -5.13 0.71
N SER A 95 -9.47 -4.10 0.27
CA SER A 95 -10.93 -4.15 0.20
C SER A 95 -11.46 -4.92 -1.01
N TRP A 96 -10.56 -5.41 -1.88
CA TRP A 96 -10.90 -6.22 -3.04
C TRP A 96 -10.00 -7.45 -3.08
N THR A 97 -10.42 -8.48 -3.84
CA THR A 97 -9.66 -9.73 -3.94
C THR A 97 -8.52 -9.58 -4.92
N PHE A 98 -7.30 -9.81 -4.46
CA PHE A 98 -6.10 -9.82 -5.28
C PHE A 98 -6.10 -11.03 -6.22
N SER A 99 -5.22 -11.01 -7.22
CA SER A 99 -5.03 -12.14 -8.14
C SER A 99 -4.67 -13.40 -7.36
N HIS A 100 -5.15 -14.56 -7.84
CA HIS A 100 -4.96 -15.84 -7.15
C HIS A 100 -3.50 -16.14 -6.84
N ASN A 101 -2.60 -15.89 -7.80
CA ASN A 101 -1.16 -16.13 -7.59
C ASN A 101 -0.57 -15.26 -6.47
N VAL A 102 -1.05 -14.03 -6.34
CA VAL A 102 -0.59 -13.10 -5.32
C VAL A 102 -1.07 -13.56 -3.94
N ILE A 103 -2.33 -13.96 -3.84
CA ILE A 103 -2.88 -14.50 -2.59
C ILE A 103 -2.09 -15.73 -2.18
N LYS A 104 -1.92 -16.68 -3.07
CA LYS A 104 -1.23 -17.94 -2.79
C LYS A 104 0.22 -17.73 -2.34
N THR A 105 0.90 -16.74 -2.94
CA THR A 105 2.33 -16.51 -2.68
C THR A 105 2.57 -15.66 -1.43
N TYR A 106 1.75 -14.65 -1.19
CA TYR A 106 2.07 -13.62 -0.19
C TYR A 106 1.09 -13.52 0.98
N ALA A 107 -0.18 -13.93 0.81
CA ALA A 107 -1.16 -13.80 1.89
C ALA A 107 -0.78 -14.65 3.10
N GLU A 108 -0.82 -14.06 4.28
CA GLU A 108 -0.60 -14.80 5.52
C GLU A 108 -1.69 -15.82 5.76
N ASN A 109 -2.94 -15.48 5.42
CA ASN A 109 -4.08 -16.38 5.45
C ASN A 109 -4.76 -16.40 4.08
N THR A 110 -4.51 -17.45 3.30
CA THR A 110 -5.02 -17.56 1.92
C THR A 110 -6.53 -17.79 1.84
N GLU A 111 -7.17 -18.19 2.94
CA GLU A 111 -8.62 -18.41 2.98
C GLU A 111 -9.39 -17.10 3.18
N LEU A 112 -8.72 -16.04 3.62
CA LEU A 112 -9.33 -14.73 3.85
C LEU A 112 -8.56 -13.64 3.10
N PRO A 113 -8.64 -13.60 1.77
CA PRO A 113 -7.80 -12.72 0.95
C PRO A 113 -7.97 -11.22 1.23
N CYS A 114 -9.11 -10.79 1.76
CA CYS A 114 -9.34 -9.40 2.18
C CYS A 114 -9.21 -9.22 3.70
N GLY A 115 -9.09 -10.30 4.43
CA GLY A 115 -9.00 -10.30 5.90
C GLY A 115 -7.61 -10.66 6.42
N THR A 116 -6.58 -10.44 5.63
CA THR A 116 -5.22 -10.85 5.99
C THR A 116 -4.18 -9.78 5.65
N VAL A 117 -3.00 -9.98 6.19
CA VAL A 117 -1.80 -9.21 5.88
C VAL A 117 -1.02 -9.92 4.76
N TYR A 118 -0.38 -9.16 3.89
CA TYR A 118 0.53 -9.65 2.85
C TYR A 118 1.94 -9.17 3.20
N PRO A 119 2.73 -9.99 3.95
CA PRO A 119 4.08 -9.61 4.33
C PRO A 119 5.06 -9.74 3.17
N TYR A 120 6.08 -8.86 3.14
CA TYR A 120 7.18 -8.91 2.17
C TYR A 120 6.72 -9.00 0.72
N ILE A 121 5.64 -8.29 0.37
CA ILE A 121 5.16 -8.29 -1.01
C ILE A 121 5.97 -7.25 -1.82
N PRO A 122 6.56 -7.65 -2.97
CA PRO A 122 7.33 -6.72 -3.79
C PRO A 122 6.47 -5.55 -4.28
N ILE A 123 7.07 -4.36 -4.32
CA ILE A 123 6.36 -3.15 -4.76
C ILE A 123 5.77 -3.31 -6.16
N GLU A 124 6.50 -3.96 -7.08
CA GLU A 124 6.03 -4.19 -8.44
C GLU A 124 4.75 -5.04 -8.47
N VAL A 125 4.64 -6.01 -7.57
CA VAL A 125 3.45 -6.86 -7.47
C VAL A 125 2.26 -6.04 -6.97
N VAL A 126 2.47 -5.20 -5.96
CA VAL A 126 1.42 -4.30 -5.45
C VAL A 126 0.99 -3.33 -6.54
N ALA A 127 1.94 -2.78 -7.30
CA ALA A 127 1.65 -1.86 -8.40
C ALA A 127 0.77 -2.51 -9.46
N GLU A 128 1.04 -3.76 -9.82
CA GLU A 128 0.21 -4.49 -10.78
C GLU A 128 -1.21 -4.71 -10.26
N GLU A 129 -1.36 -5.06 -8.98
CA GLU A 129 -2.68 -5.27 -8.38
C GLU A 129 -3.47 -3.96 -8.31
N LEU A 130 -2.83 -2.85 -7.97
CA LEU A 130 -3.47 -1.54 -7.97
C LEU A 130 -3.90 -1.12 -9.38
N LEU A 131 -3.04 -1.31 -10.37
CA LEU A 131 -3.34 -0.93 -11.75
C LEU A 131 -4.53 -1.73 -12.29
N LYS A 132 -4.58 -3.03 -12.05
CA LYS A 132 -5.72 -3.88 -12.41
C LYS A 132 -7.00 -3.41 -11.73
N ALA A 133 -6.94 -3.12 -10.42
CA ALA A 133 -8.10 -2.69 -9.66
C ALA A 133 -8.68 -1.39 -10.23
N VAL A 134 -7.83 -0.41 -10.54
CA VAL A 134 -8.26 0.87 -11.13
C VAL A 134 -8.98 0.66 -12.44
N ARG A 135 -8.54 -0.29 -13.28
CA ARG A 135 -9.06 -0.50 -14.65
C ARG A 135 -10.26 -1.44 -14.72
N THR A 136 -10.40 -2.38 -13.78
CA THR A 136 -11.38 -3.48 -13.90
C THR A 136 -12.42 -3.54 -12.79
N LEU A 137 -12.22 -2.86 -11.72
CA LEU A 137 -13.16 -2.85 -10.58
C LEU A 137 -13.86 -1.49 -10.39
#